data_7b16967c38aa35fbca42b5e9270cee37
#
_entry.id   7b16967c38aa35fbca42b5e9270cee37
#
_cell.length_a   1.000
_cell.length_b   1.000
_cell.length_c   1.000
_cell.angle_alpha   90.00
_cell.angle_beta   90.00
_cell.angle_gamma   90.00
#
_symmetry.space_group_name_H-M   'P 1'
#
loop_
_entity.id
_entity.type
_entity.pdbx_description
1 polymer ?
#
loop_
_entity_poly.entity_id
_entity_poly.type
_entity_poly.pdbx_seq_one_letter_code
_entity_poly.pdbx_strand_id
1 'polypeptide(L)'
;MRYLQIIFIAICCLSGFVSVNAQIIPDHFSRPAYSYRSEQNPYYWKNKKPFDGYWQQDVEYAIKAAIDEKTDIVDGKVVLTYYNNSPDALPFVYFHLYQEAFQPETYVEELNLSNDVKPTYGKYEGAGLGTEVTEVKIIKRNGKKADEKTTLVQDISVLRVNLEKPIQPGENITIEIPFKTYFDTGSLRRRMKKFKSGDFMHYDGVHWYPRICVYDRKMGWDTDQHLGKEFYGDFGSFEVELTFASNYIVEATGYLENEQDMMPRSLREKLDIKNFANKPWEEQPSVIIPYVEGDKKTWKYYAINVHDFAFTADPNYRIGESMAFVNGQQVKCVALVQEGHAAFWQNAADYTKKIIETFSRDFTPYIWPKIIVADARDGMEYPMLTLDGGYDPSYRDLLIHEVGHMWYFGMVGNNETYRASLDEGFTQFLTAWGYRSIDGDYRVQFPEDNKYKAKYRKPDEIMMSEVYYAYLN
;
A
#
# COMPACT_ATOMS: atom_id res chain seq x y z
N MET A 1 -25.12 67.54 -14.32
CA MET A 1 -25.20 66.72 -13.07
C MET A 1 -26.07 65.44 -13.14
N ARG A 2 -26.72 65.14 -14.26
CA ARG A 2 -27.53 63.91 -14.42
C ARG A 2 -26.76 62.75 -15.06
N TYR A 3 -25.61 62.93 -15.64
CA TYR A 3 -24.78 61.87 -16.27
C TYR A 3 -23.77 61.20 -15.32
N LEU A 4 -23.45 61.82 -14.19
CA LEU A 4 -22.54 61.25 -13.20
C LEU A 4 -23.21 60.19 -12.26
N GLN A 5 -24.53 60.24 -12.09
CA GLN A 5 -25.26 59.30 -11.25
C GLN A 5 -25.52 57.93 -11.95
N ILE A 6 -25.57 57.92 -13.29
CA ILE A 6 -25.80 56.68 -14.04
C ILE A 6 -24.52 55.83 -14.14
N ILE A 7 -23.33 56.44 -14.11
CA ILE A 7 -22.05 55.75 -14.15
C ILE A 7 -21.76 55.07 -12.79
N PHE A 8 -22.21 55.64 -11.67
CA PHE A 8 -21.98 55.04 -10.34
C PHE A 8 -22.88 53.84 -10.06
N ILE A 9 -24.06 53.73 -10.66
CA ILE A 9 -24.97 52.59 -10.55
C ILE A 9 -24.51 51.41 -11.43
N ALA A 10 -23.88 51.71 -12.59
CA ALA A 10 -23.34 50.67 -13.48
C ALA A 10 -22.05 50.00 -12.94
N ILE A 11 -21.26 50.72 -12.11
CA ILE A 11 -20.04 50.18 -11.50
C ILE A 11 -20.34 49.32 -10.28
N CYS A 12 -21.44 49.60 -9.57
CA CYS A 12 -21.86 48.73 -8.43
C CYS A 12 -22.54 47.42 -8.86
N CYS A 13 -23.01 47.29 -10.09
CA CYS A 13 -23.60 46.05 -10.59
C CYS A 13 -22.59 45.10 -11.26
N LEU A 14 -21.33 45.49 -11.40
CA LEU A 14 -20.22 44.68 -11.93
C LEU A 14 -19.28 44.13 -10.84
N SER A 15 -19.59 44.36 -9.54
CA SER A 15 -18.97 43.60 -8.46
C SER A 15 -19.50 42.18 -8.50
N GLY A 16 -18.79 41.41 -9.30
CA GLY A 16 -19.10 40.05 -9.69
C GLY A 16 -19.48 39.17 -8.52
N PHE A 17 -20.49 38.39 -8.76
CA PHE A 17 -20.63 37.08 -8.12
C PHE A 17 -19.37 36.29 -8.43
N VAL A 18 -18.37 36.40 -7.59
CA VAL A 18 -17.43 35.33 -7.39
C VAL A 18 -18.24 34.23 -6.71
N SER A 19 -18.89 33.39 -7.51
CA SER A 19 -19.38 32.13 -7.05
C SER A 19 -18.15 31.38 -6.54
N VAL A 20 -17.91 31.44 -5.24
CA VAL A 20 -17.10 30.44 -4.56
C VAL A 20 -17.88 29.14 -4.77
N ASN A 21 -17.59 28.45 -5.86
CA ASN A 21 -17.96 27.04 -5.97
C ASN A 21 -17.27 26.37 -4.78
N ALA A 22 -18.00 26.16 -3.71
CA ALA A 22 -17.61 25.21 -2.69
C ALA A 22 -17.38 23.90 -3.47
N GLN A 23 -16.11 23.50 -3.61
CA GLN A 23 -15.76 22.29 -4.32
C GLN A 23 -16.39 21.14 -3.54
N ILE A 24 -17.38 20.52 -4.14
CA ILE A 24 -18.02 19.33 -3.56
C ILE A 24 -16.97 18.23 -3.66
N ILE A 25 -16.44 17.82 -2.50
CA ILE A 25 -15.61 16.61 -2.41
C ILE A 25 -16.51 15.45 -2.81
N PRO A 26 -16.17 14.65 -3.83
CA PRO A 26 -16.97 13.51 -4.20
C PRO A 26 -17.17 12.58 -2.98
N ASP A 27 -18.40 12.17 -2.73
CA ASP A 27 -18.69 11.26 -1.62
C ASP A 27 -18.08 9.85 -1.85
N HIS A 28 -17.75 9.50 -3.08
CA HIS A 28 -17.06 8.24 -3.42
C HIS A 28 -16.36 8.35 -4.78
N PHE A 29 -15.40 7.47 -5.00
CA PHE A 29 -14.74 7.29 -6.29
C PHE A 29 -15.21 5.97 -6.92
N SER A 30 -15.66 6.05 -8.16
CA SER A 30 -16.03 4.86 -8.93
C SER A 30 -14.80 4.24 -9.58
N ARG A 31 -14.81 2.91 -9.75
CA ARG A 31 -13.78 2.24 -10.54
C ARG A 31 -13.74 2.76 -11.97
N PRO A 32 -12.57 2.80 -12.64
CA PRO A 32 -12.46 3.17 -14.05
C PRO A 32 -13.39 2.32 -14.94
N ALA A 33 -13.85 2.90 -16.03
CA ALA A 33 -14.69 2.18 -17.00
C ALA A 33 -13.93 1.13 -17.82
N TYR A 34 -12.62 1.04 -17.66
CA TYR A 34 -11.75 0.09 -18.36
C TYR A 34 -11.11 -0.90 -17.39
N SER A 35 -10.81 -2.11 -17.85
CA SER A 35 -10.02 -3.10 -17.12
C SER A 35 -8.51 -2.84 -17.29
N TYR A 36 -7.69 -3.48 -16.46
CA TYR A 36 -6.23 -3.34 -16.51
C TYR A 36 -5.66 -3.60 -17.91
N ARG A 37 -6.07 -4.69 -18.57
CA ARG A 37 -5.59 -5.11 -19.89
C ARG A 37 -6.28 -4.42 -21.07
N SER A 38 -7.05 -3.37 -20.84
CA SER A 38 -7.75 -2.63 -21.88
C SER A 38 -6.81 -1.74 -22.70
N GLU A 39 -7.07 -1.64 -24.01
CA GLU A 39 -6.44 -0.61 -24.87
C GLU A 39 -6.76 0.83 -24.39
N GLN A 40 -7.85 1.00 -23.66
CA GLN A 40 -8.25 2.28 -23.10
C GLN A 40 -7.47 2.64 -21.81
N ASN A 41 -6.77 1.67 -21.19
CA ASN A 41 -5.94 1.92 -20.01
C ASN A 41 -4.62 2.58 -20.44
N PRO A 42 -4.40 3.88 -20.14
CA PRO A 42 -3.18 4.58 -20.59
C PRO A 42 -1.91 4.07 -19.89
N TYR A 43 -2.06 3.31 -18.82
CA TYR A 43 -0.97 2.79 -17.99
C TYR A 43 -0.68 1.31 -18.25
N TYR A 44 -1.45 0.65 -19.11
CA TYR A 44 -1.18 -0.73 -19.48
C TYR A 44 0.08 -0.82 -20.34
N TRP A 45 1.04 -1.61 -19.91
CA TRP A 45 2.36 -1.71 -20.54
C TRP A 45 2.35 -2.04 -22.03
N LYS A 46 1.38 -2.83 -22.52
CA LYS A 46 1.25 -3.14 -23.96
C LYS A 46 0.91 -1.92 -24.82
N ASN A 47 0.28 -0.92 -24.20
CA ASN A 47 -0.07 0.34 -24.88
C ASN A 47 1.14 1.29 -25.00
N LYS A 48 2.17 1.10 -24.16
CA LYS A 48 3.40 1.93 -24.13
C LYS A 48 4.64 1.07 -23.88
N LYS A 49 4.94 0.11 -24.75
CA LYS A 49 6.13 -0.74 -24.59
C LYS A 49 7.40 0.10 -24.53
N PRO A 50 8.29 -0.12 -23.56
CA PRO A 50 9.56 0.60 -23.46
C PRO A 50 10.48 0.35 -24.66
N PHE A 51 10.44 -0.88 -25.24
CA PHE A 51 11.22 -1.29 -26.38
C PHE A 51 10.60 -2.54 -27.08
N ASP A 52 11.03 -2.83 -28.29
CA ASP A 52 10.57 -4.01 -29.04
C ASP A 52 10.97 -5.31 -28.33
N GLY A 53 10.02 -6.24 -28.19
CA GLY A 53 10.20 -7.50 -27.49
C GLY A 53 10.14 -7.38 -25.95
N TYR A 54 9.77 -6.22 -25.40
CA TYR A 54 9.44 -6.10 -23.99
C TYR A 54 8.18 -6.88 -23.65
N TRP A 55 8.20 -7.55 -22.50
CA TRP A 55 7.04 -8.19 -21.90
C TRP A 55 7.17 -8.17 -20.37
N GLN A 56 6.05 -8.20 -19.73
CA GLN A 56 5.85 -8.53 -18.32
C GLN A 56 4.57 -9.37 -18.21
N GLN A 57 4.43 -10.09 -17.12
CA GLN A 57 3.21 -10.84 -16.88
C GLN A 57 2.08 -9.91 -16.45
N ASP A 58 0.84 -10.38 -16.55
CA ASP A 58 -0.33 -9.66 -16.05
C ASP A 58 -1.04 -10.52 -15.01
N VAL A 59 -1.58 -9.87 -13.97
CA VAL A 59 -2.30 -10.52 -12.88
C VAL A 59 -3.67 -9.88 -12.66
N GLU A 60 -4.67 -10.71 -12.36
CA GLU A 60 -5.98 -10.27 -11.89
C GLU A 60 -6.31 -11.10 -10.64
N TYR A 61 -6.30 -10.45 -9.50
CA TYR A 61 -6.61 -11.06 -8.21
C TYR A 61 -8.07 -10.80 -7.81
N ALA A 62 -8.75 -11.83 -7.32
CA ALA A 62 -9.97 -11.71 -6.52
C ALA A 62 -9.71 -12.40 -5.18
N ILE A 63 -9.72 -11.64 -4.09
CA ILE A 63 -9.40 -12.14 -2.76
C ILE A 63 -10.59 -11.91 -1.84
N LYS A 64 -10.98 -12.96 -1.11
CA LYS A 64 -11.95 -12.86 -0.02
C LYS A 64 -11.28 -13.33 1.25
N ALA A 65 -11.32 -12.49 2.28
CA ALA A 65 -10.70 -12.81 3.55
C ALA A 65 -11.56 -12.31 4.72
N ALA A 66 -11.56 -13.10 5.78
CA ALA A 66 -12.13 -12.74 7.06
C ALA A 66 -11.05 -12.79 8.13
N ILE A 67 -11.02 -11.77 8.96
CA ILE A 67 -10.12 -11.69 10.09
C ILE A 67 -10.91 -12.09 11.35
N ASP A 68 -10.34 -13.01 12.11
CA ASP A 68 -10.81 -13.36 13.43
C ASP A 68 -9.98 -12.61 14.48
N GLU A 69 -10.54 -11.56 15.02
CA GLU A 69 -9.89 -10.64 15.95
C GLU A 69 -9.65 -11.28 17.35
N LYS A 70 -10.23 -12.47 17.61
CA LYS A 70 -9.97 -13.24 18.84
C LYS A 70 -8.75 -14.13 18.71
N THR A 71 -8.48 -14.64 17.52
CA THR A 71 -7.39 -15.55 17.23
C THR A 71 -6.26 -14.90 16.43
N ASP A 72 -6.47 -13.69 15.89
CA ASP A 72 -5.52 -12.97 15.03
C ASP A 72 -5.19 -13.74 13.73
N ILE A 73 -6.18 -14.44 13.17
CA ILE A 73 -6.03 -15.25 11.96
C ILE A 73 -6.81 -14.62 10.81
N VAL A 74 -6.14 -14.53 9.66
CA VAL A 74 -6.77 -14.27 8.37
C VAL A 74 -7.12 -15.62 7.75
N ASP A 75 -8.40 -15.88 7.51
CA ASP A 75 -8.88 -17.03 6.72
C ASP A 75 -9.35 -16.50 5.37
N GLY A 76 -8.72 -16.95 4.29
CA GLY A 76 -8.93 -16.35 2.99
C GLY A 76 -8.86 -17.31 1.82
N LYS A 77 -9.28 -16.78 0.67
CA LYS A 77 -9.18 -17.44 -0.62
C LYS A 77 -8.74 -16.43 -1.68
N VAL A 78 -7.68 -16.78 -2.39
CA VAL A 78 -7.23 -16.09 -3.61
C VAL A 78 -7.80 -16.82 -4.81
N VAL A 79 -8.32 -16.05 -5.76
CA VAL A 79 -8.57 -16.48 -7.14
C VAL A 79 -7.75 -15.58 -8.05
N LEU A 80 -6.66 -16.11 -8.60
CA LEU A 80 -5.72 -15.40 -9.44
C LEU A 80 -5.88 -15.81 -10.89
N THR A 81 -6.11 -14.88 -11.80
CA THR A 81 -5.90 -15.11 -13.24
C THR A 81 -4.51 -14.59 -13.61
N TYR A 82 -3.66 -15.51 -14.03
CA TYR A 82 -2.28 -15.26 -14.45
C TYR A 82 -2.11 -15.42 -15.94
N TYR A 83 -1.53 -14.43 -16.60
CA TYR A 83 -1.35 -14.39 -18.05
C TYR A 83 0.13 -14.55 -18.40
N ASN A 84 0.44 -15.60 -19.15
CA ASN A 84 1.80 -15.81 -19.65
C ASN A 84 2.05 -14.97 -20.91
N ASN A 85 2.64 -13.80 -20.74
CA ASN A 85 3.04 -12.91 -21.84
C ASN A 85 4.49 -13.15 -22.29
N SER A 86 5.21 -14.09 -21.65
CA SER A 86 6.57 -14.47 -22.01
C SER A 86 6.60 -15.34 -23.28
N PRO A 87 7.76 -15.48 -23.94
CA PRO A 87 7.92 -16.43 -25.02
C PRO A 87 8.06 -17.90 -24.56
N ASP A 88 8.08 -18.15 -23.26
CA ASP A 88 8.40 -19.44 -22.65
C ASP A 88 7.15 -20.20 -22.24
N ALA A 89 7.18 -21.54 -22.36
CA ALA A 89 6.18 -22.41 -21.75
C ALA A 89 6.51 -22.60 -20.26
N LEU A 90 5.56 -22.30 -19.38
CA LEU A 90 5.76 -22.35 -17.93
C LEU A 90 5.17 -23.63 -17.34
N PRO A 91 6.00 -24.65 -16.99
CA PRO A 91 5.53 -25.92 -16.42
C PRO A 91 5.20 -25.83 -14.94
N PHE A 92 5.50 -24.75 -14.30
CA PHE A 92 5.24 -24.46 -12.89
C PHE A 92 5.10 -22.95 -12.70
N VAL A 93 4.51 -22.55 -11.58
CA VAL A 93 4.50 -21.19 -11.07
C VAL A 93 4.97 -21.19 -9.61
N TYR A 94 5.43 -20.03 -9.13
CA TYR A 94 5.87 -19.86 -7.74
C TYR A 94 5.02 -18.83 -7.04
N PHE A 95 4.88 -18.99 -5.72
CA PHE A 95 4.23 -18.03 -4.83
C PHE A 95 5.14 -17.70 -3.65
N HIS A 96 5.19 -16.44 -3.28
CA HIS A 96 5.73 -16.01 -2.00
C HIS A 96 4.70 -16.23 -0.89
N LEU A 97 5.12 -16.89 0.18
CA LEU A 97 4.41 -17.04 1.45
C LEU A 97 5.23 -16.29 2.50
N TYR A 98 5.20 -14.96 2.42
CA TYR A 98 6.15 -14.11 3.13
C TYR A 98 6.23 -14.35 4.63
N GLN A 99 5.09 -14.66 5.31
CA GLN A 99 5.06 -14.86 6.74
C GLN A 99 5.74 -16.16 7.19
N GLU A 100 5.99 -17.09 6.29
CA GLU A 100 6.78 -18.29 6.54
C GLU A 100 8.26 -18.01 6.83
N ALA A 101 8.77 -16.84 6.43
CA ALA A 101 10.15 -16.45 6.65
C ALA A 101 10.49 -16.20 8.13
N PHE A 102 9.49 -15.95 8.98
CA PHE A 102 9.70 -15.48 10.36
C PHE A 102 9.55 -16.56 11.42
N GLN A 103 9.68 -17.82 11.03
CA GLN A 103 9.60 -19.00 11.87
C GLN A 103 10.98 -19.38 12.42
N PRO A 104 11.07 -20.26 13.44
CA PRO A 104 12.31 -20.97 13.79
C PRO A 104 12.88 -21.75 12.60
N GLU A 105 14.18 -21.91 12.55
CA GLU A 105 14.92 -22.67 11.54
C GLU A 105 14.80 -22.12 10.11
N THR A 106 14.56 -20.80 9.99
CA THR A 106 14.50 -20.10 8.70
C THR A 106 15.79 -19.34 8.40
N TYR A 107 15.97 -18.94 7.13
CA TYR A 107 17.11 -18.11 6.72
C TYR A 107 17.15 -16.75 7.43
N VAL A 108 16.00 -16.18 7.79
CA VAL A 108 15.94 -14.92 8.56
C VAL A 108 16.46 -15.14 9.97
N GLU A 109 16.14 -16.24 10.62
CA GLU A 109 16.70 -16.58 11.93
C GLU A 109 18.21 -16.75 11.85
N GLU A 110 18.69 -17.55 10.88
CA GLU A 110 20.12 -17.80 10.69
C GLU A 110 20.89 -16.49 10.46
N LEU A 111 20.36 -15.62 9.61
CA LEU A 111 20.93 -14.28 9.35
C LEU A 111 21.02 -13.44 10.63
N ASN A 112 19.98 -13.42 11.45
CA ASN A 112 19.96 -12.66 12.70
C ASN A 112 20.93 -13.24 13.73
N LEU A 113 20.95 -14.56 13.88
CA LEU A 113 21.89 -15.23 14.78
C LEU A 113 23.36 -15.01 14.36
N SER A 114 23.64 -14.96 13.06
CA SER A 114 24.98 -14.66 12.55
C SER A 114 25.41 -13.22 12.82
N ASN A 115 24.47 -12.33 13.10
CA ASN A 115 24.69 -10.95 13.50
C ASN A 115 24.53 -10.71 15.02
N ASP A 116 24.62 -11.78 15.83
CA ASP A 116 24.46 -11.75 17.29
C ASP A 116 23.08 -11.23 17.76
N VAL A 117 22.06 -11.26 16.90
CA VAL A 117 20.68 -10.90 17.23
C VAL A 117 19.90 -12.16 17.55
N LYS A 118 19.53 -12.33 18.83
CA LYS A 118 18.71 -13.47 19.26
C LYS A 118 17.23 -13.16 19.05
N PRO A 119 16.50 -13.93 18.21
CA PRO A 119 15.09 -13.71 17.96
C PRO A 119 14.21 -14.09 19.14
N THR A 120 13.05 -13.47 19.22
CA THR A 120 11.93 -13.92 20.04
C THR A 120 10.73 -14.17 19.15
N TYR A 121 9.95 -15.20 19.46
CA TYR A 121 8.82 -15.64 18.68
C TYR A 121 7.51 -15.41 19.42
N GLY A 122 6.48 -15.06 18.67
CA GLY A 122 5.13 -15.07 19.16
C GLY A 122 4.52 -16.48 19.23
N LYS A 123 3.23 -16.54 19.49
CA LYS A 123 2.48 -17.79 19.65
C LYS A 123 2.49 -18.66 18.39
N TYR A 124 2.26 -18.04 17.23
CA TYR A 124 2.13 -18.75 15.97
C TYR A 124 3.49 -19.01 15.33
N GLU A 125 4.35 -18.02 15.32
CA GLU A 125 5.73 -18.14 14.83
C GLU A 125 6.48 -19.27 15.55
N GLY A 126 6.40 -19.30 16.89
CA GLY A 126 7.01 -20.37 17.68
C GLY A 126 6.41 -21.78 17.43
N ALA A 127 5.22 -21.83 16.83
CA ALA A 127 4.57 -23.08 16.41
C ALA A 127 4.80 -23.41 14.92
N GLY A 128 5.59 -22.60 14.19
CA GLY A 128 5.86 -22.81 12.77
C GLY A 128 4.68 -22.42 11.87
N LEU A 129 3.90 -21.38 12.24
CA LEU A 129 2.72 -20.93 11.51
C LEU A 129 2.90 -19.50 11.01
N GLY A 130 2.91 -19.32 9.69
CA GLY A 130 3.04 -18.04 9.01
C GLY A 130 1.93 -17.83 7.98
N THR A 131 2.04 -18.43 6.80
CA THR A 131 1.01 -18.48 5.76
C THR A 131 0.85 -19.91 5.29
N GLU A 132 -0.26 -20.55 5.64
CA GLU A 132 -0.56 -21.91 5.25
C GLU A 132 -1.31 -21.98 3.91
N VAL A 133 -0.78 -22.78 2.99
CA VAL A 133 -1.43 -23.17 1.73
C VAL A 133 -1.38 -24.68 1.61
N THR A 134 -2.54 -25.33 1.68
CA THR A 134 -2.63 -26.81 1.62
C THR A 134 -3.07 -27.33 0.27
N GLU A 135 -3.68 -26.50 -0.55
CA GLU A 135 -4.22 -26.87 -1.85
C GLU A 135 -4.11 -25.71 -2.85
N VAL A 136 -3.82 -26.04 -4.09
CA VAL A 136 -3.86 -25.10 -5.22
C VAL A 136 -4.56 -25.79 -6.39
N LYS A 137 -5.58 -25.18 -6.96
CA LYS A 137 -6.38 -25.71 -8.09
C LYS A 137 -6.31 -24.80 -9.29
N ILE A 138 -6.18 -25.39 -10.48
CA ILE A 138 -6.38 -24.67 -11.74
C ILE A 138 -7.86 -24.84 -12.13
N ILE A 139 -8.66 -23.78 -11.96
CA ILE A 139 -10.11 -23.82 -12.18
C ILE A 139 -10.55 -23.33 -13.57
N LYS A 140 -9.66 -22.60 -14.28
CA LYS A 140 -9.86 -22.20 -15.68
C LYS A 140 -8.54 -22.20 -16.44
N ARG A 141 -8.61 -22.44 -17.75
CA ARG A 141 -7.53 -22.23 -18.71
C ARG A 141 -8.10 -21.51 -19.93
N ASN A 142 -7.50 -20.39 -20.32
CA ASN A 142 -7.99 -19.53 -21.41
C ASN A 142 -9.49 -19.20 -21.26
N GLY A 143 -9.91 -18.85 -20.04
CA GLY A 143 -11.29 -18.52 -19.69
C GLY A 143 -12.28 -19.70 -19.64
N LYS A 144 -11.89 -20.89 -20.08
CA LYS A 144 -12.73 -22.10 -20.03
C LYS A 144 -12.51 -22.86 -18.73
N LYS A 145 -13.60 -23.45 -18.18
CA LYS A 145 -13.52 -24.28 -16.97
C LYS A 145 -12.48 -25.38 -17.14
N ALA A 146 -11.63 -25.55 -16.15
CA ALA A 146 -10.65 -26.61 -16.05
C ALA A 146 -10.74 -27.23 -14.64
N ASP A 147 -10.15 -28.41 -14.49
CA ASP A 147 -9.99 -29.12 -13.22
C ASP A 147 -8.66 -29.88 -13.31
N GLU A 148 -7.57 -29.08 -13.32
CA GLU A 148 -6.22 -29.61 -13.47
C GLU A 148 -5.57 -29.77 -12.12
N LYS A 149 -4.93 -30.92 -11.90
CA LYS A 149 -4.21 -31.22 -10.65
C LYS A 149 -2.88 -30.48 -10.60
N THR A 150 -2.46 -30.16 -9.40
CA THR A 150 -1.16 -29.58 -9.12
C THR A 150 -0.42 -30.42 -8.07
N THR A 151 0.90 -30.26 -7.99
CA THR A 151 1.69 -30.75 -6.87
C THR A 151 2.49 -29.61 -6.29
N LEU A 152 2.55 -29.54 -4.95
CA LEU A 152 3.14 -28.46 -4.20
C LEU A 152 4.52 -28.88 -3.66
N VAL A 153 5.49 -27.99 -3.77
CA VAL A 153 6.80 -28.11 -3.12
C VAL A 153 7.09 -26.76 -2.47
N GLN A 154 7.15 -26.74 -1.16
CA GLN A 154 7.45 -25.53 -0.40
C GLN A 154 8.89 -25.57 0.10
N ASP A 155 9.59 -24.44 -0.04
CA ASP A 155 10.88 -24.17 0.56
C ASP A 155 10.74 -22.85 1.35
N ILE A 156 10.50 -22.97 2.65
CA ILE A 156 10.24 -21.89 3.61
C ILE A 156 9.23 -20.89 3.01
N SER A 157 9.67 -19.69 2.57
CA SER A 157 8.79 -18.62 2.09
C SER A 157 8.44 -18.72 0.60
N VAL A 158 8.89 -19.77 -0.10
CA VAL A 158 8.62 -19.96 -1.53
C VAL A 158 7.86 -21.26 -1.78
N LEU A 159 6.68 -21.15 -2.38
CA LEU A 159 5.85 -22.28 -2.78
C LEU A 159 5.91 -22.48 -4.28
N ARG A 160 6.45 -23.61 -4.73
CA ARG A 160 6.38 -24.05 -6.13
C ARG A 160 5.13 -24.87 -6.37
N VAL A 161 4.38 -24.50 -7.41
CA VAL A 161 3.20 -25.20 -7.88
C VAL A 161 3.49 -25.80 -9.25
N ASN A 162 3.67 -27.11 -9.31
CA ASN A 162 3.87 -27.83 -10.57
C ASN A 162 2.52 -28.03 -11.26
N LEU A 163 2.45 -27.72 -12.55
CA LEU A 163 1.25 -27.79 -13.35
C LEU A 163 1.18 -29.09 -14.13
N GLU A 164 -0.02 -29.68 -14.27
CA GLU A 164 -0.25 -30.85 -15.13
C GLU A 164 0.09 -30.54 -16.60
N LYS A 165 -0.22 -29.32 -17.04
CA LYS A 165 0.09 -28.81 -18.38
C LYS A 165 0.78 -27.45 -18.26
N PRO A 166 1.91 -27.24 -18.97
CA PRO A 166 2.55 -25.92 -19.02
C PRO A 166 1.60 -24.83 -19.49
N ILE A 167 1.79 -23.61 -19.02
CA ILE A 167 1.11 -22.42 -19.58
C ILE A 167 1.89 -22.00 -20.81
N GLN A 168 1.30 -22.12 -21.99
CA GLN A 168 1.95 -21.74 -23.24
C GLN A 168 2.04 -20.20 -23.39
N PRO A 169 2.95 -19.66 -24.22
CA PRO A 169 2.97 -18.25 -24.56
C PRO A 169 1.60 -17.74 -25.03
N GLY A 170 1.12 -16.66 -24.41
CA GLY A 170 -0.19 -16.06 -24.68
C GLY A 170 -1.38 -16.72 -23.98
N GLU A 171 -1.19 -17.84 -23.30
CA GLU A 171 -2.24 -18.47 -22.50
C GLU A 171 -2.41 -17.79 -21.13
N ASN A 172 -3.54 -18.07 -20.49
CA ASN A 172 -3.79 -17.74 -19.09
C ASN A 172 -4.39 -18.93 -18.33
N ILE A 173 -4.15 -18.95 -17.04
CA ILE A 173 -4.79 -19.87 -16.10
C ILE A 173 -5.45 -19.09 -14.96
N THR A 174 -6.53 -19.63 -14.43
CA THR A 174 -7.12 -19.12 -13.17
C THR A 174 -6.86 -20.12 -12.07
N ILE A 175 -6.20 -19.68 -11.04
CA ILE A 175 -5.72 -20.46 -9.89
C ILE A 175 -6.58 -20.11 -8.67
N GLU A 176 -7.08 -21.11 -7.95
CA GLU A 176 -7.77 -20.96 -6.67
C GLU A 176 -6.87 -21.47 -5.55
N ILE A 177 -6.68 -20.64 -4.50
CA ILE A 177 -5.80 -20.92 -3.37
C ILE A 177 -6.53 -20.55 -2.07
N PRO A 178 -7.07 -21.50 -1.31
CA PRO A 178 -7.44 -21.27 0.08
C PRO A 178 -6.17 -21.13 0.94
N PHE A 179 -6.18 -20.18 1.88
CA PHE A 179 -5.03 -19.90 2.73
C PHE A 179 -5.42 -19.44 4.12
N LYS A 180 -4.48 -19.56 5.05
CA LYS A 180 -4.52 -18.89 6.35
C LYS A 180 -3.23 -18.12 6.57
N THR A 181 -3.34 -16.93 7.14
CA THR A 181 -2.16 -16.15 7.55
C THR A 181 -2.35 -15.68 8.99
N TYR A 182 -1.29 -15.76 9.76
CA TYR A 182 -1.31 -15.56 11.19
C TYR A 182 -0.61 -14.24 11.56
N PHE A 183 -1.34 -13.33 12.20
CA PHE A 183 -0.72 -12.18 12.85
C PHE A 183 -0.01 -12.60 14.13
N ASP A 184 1.22 -12.11 14.31
CA ASP A 184 1.97 -12.39 15.53
C ASP A 184 2.86 -11.19 15.93
N THR A 185 3.69 -11.37 16.97
CA THR A 185 4.48 -10.31 17.59
C THR A 185 5.96 -10.67 17.78
N GLY A 186 6.48 -11.60 17.02
CA GLY A 186 7.88 -11.98 17.05
C GLY A 186 8.82 -10.85 16.59
N SER A 187 10.06 -10.87 17.11
CA SER A 187 11.03 -9.80 16.84
C SER A 187 11.60 -9.81 15.42
N LEU A 188 11.50 -10.91 14.70
CA LEU A 188 11.93 -11.04 13.31
C LEU A 188 10.90 -10.53 12.30
N ARG A 189 9.62 -10.51 12.73
CA ARG A 189 8.53 -10.11 11.84
C ARG A 189 8.66 -8.63 11.48
N ARG A 190 8.59 -8.37 10.20
CA ARG A 190 8.55 -7.02 9.65
C ARG A 190 7.23 -6.80 8.91
N ARG A 191 6.72 -5.58 8.98
CA ARG A 191 5.67 -5.02 8.11
C ARG A 191 4.25 -5.53 8.42
N MET A 192 3.97 -6.84 8.45
CA MET A 192 2.67 -7.35 8.90
C MET A 192 2.59 -7.23 10.43
N LYS A 193 1.88 -6.24 10.92
CA LYS A 193 1.87 -5.87 12.35
C LYS A 193 0.51 -6.01 12.98
N LYS A 194 0.51 -6.30 14.27
CA LYS A 194 -0.59 -6.05 15.19
C LYS A 194 -0.07 -5.41 16.47
N PHE A 195 -0.82 -4.52 17.05
CA PHE A 195 -0.54 -3.94 18.36
C PHE A 195 -1.83 -3.48 19.05
N LYS A 196 -1.75 -3.20 20.33
CA LYS A 196 -2.90 -2.73 21.08
C LYS A 196 -3.29 -1.32 20.68
N SER A 197 -4.61 -1.12 20.44
CA SER A 197 -5.27 0.14 20.23
C SER A 197 -6.49 0.20 21.16
N GLY A 198 -6.33 0.86 22.31
CA GLY A 198 -7.33 0.80 23.39
C GLY A 198 -7.58 -0.63 23.86
N ASP A 199 -8.84 -1.05 23.86
CA ASP A 199 -9.25 -2.39 24.27
C ASP A 199 -9.18 -3.43 23.13
N PHE A 200 -8.80 -3.00 21.94
CA PHE A 200 -8.77 -3.82 20.72
C PHE A 200 -7.35 -3.94 20.16
N MET A 201 -7.24 -4.62 19.03
CA MET A 201 -6.01 -4.71 18.26
C MET A 201 -6.10 -3.85 17.01
N HIS A 202 -4.99 -3.26 16.65
CA HIS A 202 -4.70 -2.72 15.33
C HIS A 202 -4.10 -3.82 14.46
N TYR A 203 -4.39 -3.79 13.15
CA TYR A 203 -3.86 -4.75 12.17
C TYR A 203 -3.39 -4.03 10.90
N ASP A 204 -2.14 -4.29 10.49
CA ASP A 204 -1.61 -3.93 9.18
C ASP A 204 -1.42 -5.20 8.36
N GLY A 205 -2.29 -5.38 7.39
CA GLY A 205 -2.26 -6.53 6.49
C GLY A 205 -1.37 -6.26 5.29
N VAL A 206 -0.10 -6.55 5.47
CA VAL A 206 0.93 -6.47 4.44
C VAL A 206 1.56 -7.84 4.25
N HIS A 207 1.90 -8.24 3.01
CA HIS A 207 2.39 -9.60 2.74
C HIS A 207 1.49 -10.70 3.31
N TRP A 208 0.19 -10.51 3.26
CA TRP A 208 -0.82 -11.27 4.01
C TRP A 208 -1.51 -12.37 3.21
N TYR A 209 -1.23 -12.46 1.90
CA TYR A 209 -1.83 -13.44 1.00
C TYR A 209 -0.76 -14.12 0.15
N PRO A 210 -1.00 -15.35 -0.37
CA PRO A 210 -0.10 -16.00 -1.32
C PRO A 210 0.03 -15.14 -2.59
N ARG A 211 1.21 -14.58 -2.85
CA ARG A 211 1.48 -13.70 -3.97
C ARG A 211 2.31 -14.43 -5.02
N ILE A 212 1.89 -14.39 -6.28
CA ILE A 212 2.68 -14.99 -7.35
C ILE A 212 4.03 -14.30 -7.47
N CYS A 213 5.10 -15.07 -7.62
CA CYS A 213 6.43 -14.56 -7.92
C CYS A 213 6.46 -13.98 -9.32
N VAL A 214 7.22 -12.90 -9.51
CA VAL A 214 7.42 -12.33 -10.84
C VAL A 214 8.25 -13.28 -11.69
N TYR A 215 7.86 -13.43 -12.95
CA TYR A 215 8.67 -14.06 -14.00
C TYR A 215 9.03 -12.99 -15.01
N ASP A 216 10.28 -12.56 -15.02
CA ASP A 216 10.75 -11.51 -15.90
C ASP A 216 11.81 -11.97 -16.90
N ARG A 217 12.04 -11.14 -17.92
CA ARG A 217 12.98 -11.45 -19.01
C ARG A 217 14.43 -11.53 -18.55
N LYS A 218 14.79 -10.82 -17.51
CA LYS A 218 16.20 -10.66 -17.09
C LYS A 218 16.62 -11.72 -16.08
N MET A 219 15.76 -11.98 -15.10
CA MET A 219 16.08 -12.81 -13.94
C MET A 219 15.35 -14.16 -13.94
N GLY A 220 14.33 -14.33 -14.79
CA GLY A 220 13.44 -15.48 -14.72
C GLY A 220 12.48 -15.34 -13.53
N TRP A 221 12.22 -16.43 -12.81
CA TRP A 221 11.41 -16.40 -11.59
C TRP A 221 12.17 -15.76 -10.43
N ASP A 222 11.52 -14.80 -9.78
CA ASP A 222 11.97 -14.21 -8.51
C ASP A 222 11.60 -15.16 -7.37
N THR A 223 12.50 -16.06 -7.01
CA THR A 223 12.29 -17.09 -5.99
C THR A 223 13.22 -16.94 -4.80
N ASP A 224 13.75 -15.76 -4.58
CA ASP A 224 14.55 -15.49 -3.39
C ASP A 224 13.72 -15.65 -2.13
N GLN A 225 14.33 -16.24 -1.12
CA GLN A 225 13.73 -16.31 0.20
C GLN A 225 13.54 -14.88 0.77
N HIS A 226 12.41 -14.67 1.42
CA HIS A 226 12.15 -13.38 2.04
C HIS A 226 13.06 -13.18 3.25
N LEU A 227 13.92 -12.18 3.20
CA LEU A 227 14.85 -11.83 4.29
C LEU A 227 14.53 -10.47 4.93
N GLY A 228 13.28 -10.01 4.84
CA GLY A 228 12.86 -8.69 5.29
C GLY A 228 13.23 -7.57 4.32
N LYS A 229 13.57 -7.91 3.07
CA LYS A 229 13.85 -6.98 1.97
C LYS A 229 12.57 -6.39 1.40
N GLU A 230 12.73 -5.39 0.50
CA GLU A 230 11.66 -4.89 -0.34
C GLU A 230 11.12 -5.97 -1.29
N PHE A 231 10.04 -5.71 -1.97
CA PHE A 231 9.24 -6.69 -2.68
C PHE A 231 9.07 -6.31 -4.17
N TYR A 232 8.77 -7.32 -4.96
CA TYR A 232 8.64 -7.20 -6.41
C TYR A 232 7.36 -7.90 -6.89
N GLY A 233 6.57 -7.25 -7.74
CA GLY A 233 5.29 -7.76 -8.16
C GLY A 233 4.89 -7.37 -9.57
N ASP A 234 4.10 -8.25 -10.23
CA ASP A 234 3.46 -7.97 -11.50
C ASP A 234 2.29 -6.99 -11.33
N PHE A 235 2.19 -6.02 -12.24
CA PHE A 235 1.07 -5.08 -12.27
C PHE A 235 -0.22 -5.74 -12.73
N GLY A 236 -1.33 -5.31 -12.14
CA GLY A 236 -2.64 -5.86 -12.47
C GLY A 236 -3.81 -5.14 -11.83
N SER A 237 -4.83 -5.92 -11.53
CA SER A 237 -6.01 -5.48 -10.79
C SER A 237 -6.31 -6.40 -9.62
N PHE A 238 -6.93 -5.82 -8.59
CA PHE A 238 -7.33 -6.52 -7.38
C PHE A 238 -8.79 -6.22 -7.05
N GLU A 239 -9.58 -7.26 -6.84
CA GLU A 239 -10.90 -7.21 -6.22
C GLU A 239 -10.78 -7.87 -4.85
N VAL A 240 -10.97 -7.12 -3.78
CA VAL A 240 -10.71 -7.62 -2.43
C VAL A 240 -11.90 -7.37 -1.51
N GLU A 241 -12.37 -8.44 -0.86
CA GLU A 241 -13.38 -8.38 0.20
C GLU A 241 -12.70 -8.70 1.53
N LEU A 242 -12.73 -7.73 2.46
CA LEU A 242 -12.18 -7.86 3.82
C LEU A 242 -13.33 -7.84 4.84
N THR A 243 -13.44 -8.87 5.64
CA THR A 243 -14.48 -8.98 6.67
C THR A 243 -13.87 -8.86 8.07
N PHE A 244 -14.32 -7.85 8.80
CA PHE A 244 -13.91 -7.54 10.17
C PHE A 244 -15.13 -7.44 11.11
N ALA A 245 -14.89 -7.42 12.42
CA ALA A 245 -15.89 -7.00 13.39
C ALA A 245 -16.42 -5.60 13.04
N SER A 246 -17.72 -5.36 13.24
CA SER A 246 -18.42 -4.18 12.71
C SER A 246 -17.94 -2.84 13.27
N ASN A 247 -17.18 -2.86 14.37
CA ASN A 247 -16.58 -1.67 14.97
C ASN A 247 -15.25 -1.24 14.34
N TYR A 248 -14.65 -2.06 13.47
CA TYR A 248 -13.42 -1.70 12.78
C TYR A 248 -13.64 -0.69 11.67
N ILE A 249 -12.70 0.24 11.54
CA ILE A 249 -12.50 1.09 10.37
C ILE A 249 -11.37 0.44 9.58
N VAL A 250 -11.64 0.15 8.32
CA VAL A 250 -10.67 -0.51 7.43
C VAL A 250 -10.40 0.41 6.25
N GLU A 251 -9.14 0.58 5.91
CA GLU A 251 -8.72 1.21 4.66
C GLU A 251 -7.68 0.35 3.97
N ALA A 252 -7.60 0.47 2.64
CA ALA A 252 -6.76 -0.41 1.84
C ALA A 252 -6.35 0.24 0.52
N THR A 253 -5.41 -0.40 -0.18
CA THR A 253 -5.13 -0.15 -1.59
C THR A 253 -6.42 -0.14 -2.41
N GLY A 254 -6.60 0.85 -3.28
CA GLY A 254 -7.74 0.88 -4.21
C GLY A 254 -8.94 1.70 -3.72
N TYR A 255 -10.04 1.53 -4.42
CA TYR A 255 -11.31 2.23 -4.23
C TYR A 255 -12.20 1.41 -3.32
N LEU A 256 -12.79 2.03 -2.29
CA LEU A 256 -13.83 1.41 -1.47
C LEU A 256 -15.16 1.46 -2.24
N GLU A 257 -15.61 0.33 -2.78
CA GLU A 257 -16.78 0.28 -3.65
C GLU A 257 -18.11 0.42 -2.90
N ASN A 258 -18.15 -0.01 -1.65
CA ASN A 258 -19.33 0.10 -0.78
C ASN A 258 -19.17 1.18 0.32
N GLU A 259 -18.47 2.27 -0.01
CA GLU A 259 -18.16 3.35 0.93
C GLU A 259 -19.41 3.93 1.60
N GLN A 260 -20.49 4.10 0.86
CA GLN A 260 -21.74 4.65 1.40
C GLN A 260 -22.35 3.79 2.53
N ASP A 261 -22.19 2.46 2.42
CA ASP A 261 -22.68 1.52 3.43
C ASP A 261 -21.73 1.43 4.62
N MET A 262 -20.40 1.40 4.35
CA MET A 262 -19.37 1.23 5.38
C MET A 262 -19.11 2.52 6.14
N MET A 263 -19.08 3.65 5.42
CA MET A 263 -18.68 4.96 5.92
C MET A 263 -19.73 6.04 5.60
N PRO A 264 -20.99 5.88 6.07
CA PRO A 264 -22.03 6.88 5.83
C PRO A 264 -21.60 8.24 6.41
N ARG A 265 -22.08 9.33 5.81
CA ARG A 265 -21.70 10.70 6.18
C ARG A 265 -21.80 10.98 7.69
N SER A 266 -22.85 10.50 8.33
CA SER A 266 -23.03 10.67 9.78
C SER A 266 -21.96 9.98 10.64
N LEU A 267 -21.36 8.91 10.13
CA LEU A 267 -20.22 8.24 10.77
C LEU A 267 -18.92 9.02 10.48
N ARG A 268 -18.69 9.42 9.22
CA ARG A 268 -17.51 10.24 8.85
C ARG A 268 -17.42 11.52 9.67
N GLU A 269 -18.54 12.21 9.88
CA GLU A 269 -18.61 13.41 10.73
C GLU A 269 -18.22 13.14 12.19
N LYS A 270 -18.53 11.96 12.74
CA LYS A 270 -18.12 11.56 14.09
C LYS A 270 -16.64 11.18 14.17
N LEU A 271 -16.10 10.62 13.11
CA LEU A 271 -14.70 10.18 13.01
C LEU A 271 -13.74 11.29 12.58
N ASP A 272 -14.26 12.49 12.23
CA ASP A 272 -13.42 13.61 11.80
C ASP A 272 -12.36 13.92 12.86
N ILE A 273 -11.10 13.87 12.45
CA ILE A 273 -9.93 14.10 13.31
C ILE A 273 -10.02 15.43 14.07
N LYS A 274 -10.69 16.44 13.51
CA LYS A 274 -10.87 17.76 14.12
C LYS A 274 -11.64 17.70 15.44
N ASN A 275 -12.51 16.71 15.63
CA ASN A 275 -13.21 16.50 16.89
C ASN A 275 -12.26 16.11 18.03
N PHE A 276 -11.05 15.69 17.72
CA PHE A 276 -10.04 15.16 18.65
C PHE A 276 -8.77 16.02 18.71
N ALA A 277 -8.83 17.28 18.24
CA ALA A 277 -7.69 18.19 18.18
C ALA A 277 -7.03 18.48 19.54
N ASN A 278 -7.78 18.32 20.64
CA ASN A 278 -7.28 18.51 22.00
C ASN A 278 -7.13 17.20 22.79
N LYS A 279 -7.23 16.04 22.13
CA LYS A 279 -7.08 14.75 22.78
C LYS A 279 -5.66 14.60 23.33
N PRO A 280 -5.48 14.31 24.62
CA PRO A 280 -4.15 14.06 25.19
C PRO A 280 -3.50 12.82 24.55
N TRP A 281 -2.18 12.85 24.45
CA TRP A 281 -1.40 11.75 23.89
C TRP A 281 -1.67 10.43 24.62
N GLU A 282 -1.96 9.39 23.86
CA GLU A 282 -2.27 8.03 24.33
C GLU A 282 -3.42 7.92 25.36
N GLU A 283 -4.28 8.94 25.48
CA GLU A 283 -5.48 8.82 26.28
C GLU A 283 -6.42 7.76 25.68
N GLN A 284 -7.14 7.05 26.57
CA GLN A 284 -8.11 6.02 26.18
C GLN A 284 -9.07 6.54 25.11
N PRO A 285 -9.24 5.83 23.98
CA PRO A 285 -10.10 6.28 22.90
C PRO A 285 -11.58 6.23 23.25
N SER A 286 -12.32 7.13 22.61
CA SER A 286 -13.78 7.19 22.66
C SER A 286 -14.39 6.04 21.85
N VAL A 287 -15.48 5.46 22.33
CA VAL A 287 -16.24 4.45 21.58
C VAL A 287 -17.18 5.15 20.59
N ILE A 288 -16.80 5.18 19.31
CA ILE A 288 -17.65 5.75 18.25
C ILE A 288 -18.57 4.67 17.66
N ILE A 289 -18.05 3.48 17.41
CA ILE A 289 -18.80 2.31 16.95
C ILE A 289 -18.70 1.27 18.06
N PRO A 290 -19.81 0.96 18.75
CA PRO A 290 -19.82 -0.06 19.78
C PRO A 290 -19.48 -1.45 19.19
N TYR A 291 -18.66 -2.20 19.89
CA TYR A 291 -18.46 -3.61 19.56
C TYR A 291 -19.71 -4.43 19.85
N VAL A 292 -20.11 -5.25 18.91
CA VAL A 292 -21.19 -6.24 19.07
C VAL A 292 -20.62 -7.60 18.66
N GLU A 293 -20.66 -8.54 19.61
CA GLU A 293 -20.10 -9.88 19.35
C GLU A 293 -20.80 -10.57 18.18
N GLY A 294 -20.01 -11.10 17.27
CA GLY A 294 -20.50 -11.80 16.06
C GLY A 294 -21.00 -10.88 14.95
N ASP A 295 -21.12 -9.56 15.20
CA ASP A 295 -21.49 -8.62 14.15
C ASP A 295 -20.25 -8.30 13.30
N LYS A 296 -20.34 -8.53 12.00
CA LYS A 296 -19.24 -8.38 11.03
C LYS A 296 -19.67 -7.50 9.87
N LYS A 297 -18.69 -6.80 9.28
CA LYS A 297 -18.86 -6.01 8.06
C LYS A 297 -17.85 -6.43 7.02
N THR A 298 -18.23 -6.40 5.74
CA THR A 298 -17.37 -6.70 4.61
C THR A 298 -17.09 -5.45 3.81
N TRP A 299 -15.83 -5.04 3.78
CA TRP A 299 -15.28 -3.93 3.02
C TRP A 299 -14.88 -4.42 1.64
N LYS A 300 -15.31 -3.76 0.56
CA LYS A 300 -15.08 -4.18 -0.82
C LYS A 300 -14.22 -3.18 -1.54
N TYR A 301 -13.05 -3.62 -1.95
CA TYR A 301 -12.07 -2.79 -2.63
C TYR A 301 -11.84 -3.26 -4.06
N TYR A 302 -11.60 -2.29 -4.93
CA TYR A 302 -11.09 -2.51 -6.27
C TYR A 302 -9.84 -1.67 -6.50
N ALA A 303 -8.75 -2.27 -6.95
CA ALA A 303 -7.52 -1.58 -7.33
C ALA A 303 -7.11 -1.95 -8.75
N ILE A 304 -6.51 -1.00 -9.46
CA ILE A 304 -6.03 -1.18 -10.84
C ILE A 304 -4.73 -0.42 -11.04
N ASN A 305 -3.88 -0.92 -11.94
CA ASN A 305 -2.53 -0.39 -12.17
C ASN A 305 -1.66 -0.42 -10.92
N VAL A 306 -1.80 -1.47 -10.15
CA VAL A 306 -1.05 -1.72 -8.91
C VAL A 306 -0.41 -3.11 -8.96
N HIS A 307 0.65 -3.29 -8.22
CA HIS A 307 1.39 -4.56 -8.17
C HIS A 307 1.34 -5.23 -6.78
N ASP A 308 0.66 -4.60 -5.82
CA ASP A 308 0.38 -5.18 -4.50
C ASP A 308 -0.92 -4.64 -3.91
N PHE A 309 -1.37 -5.29 -2.83
CA PHE A 309 -2.56 -4.90 -2.09
C PHE A 309 -2.33 -5.06 -0.58
N ALA A 310 -2.41 -3.94 0.14
CA ALA A 310 -2.33 -3.90 1.60
C ALA A 310 -3.60 -3.29 2.20
N PHE A 311 -3.81 -3.54 3.49
CA PHE A 311 -4.85 -2.90 4.29
C PHE A 311 -4.34 -2.54 5.67
N THR A 312 -5.02 -1.59 6.31
CA THR A 312 -4.87 -1.25 7.72
C THR A 312 -6.26 -1.19 8.37
N ALA A 313 -6.36 -1.65 9.62
CA ALA A 313 -7.64 -1.76 10.31
C ALA A 313 -7.52 -1.46 11.80
N ASP A 314 -8.32 -0.52 12.29
CA ASP A 314 -8.34 -0.12 13.69
C ASP A 314 -9.73 0.40 14.09
N PRO A 315 -10.35 -0.03 15.21
CA PRO A 315 -11.63 0.52 15.67
C PRO A 315 -11.51 1.96 16.20
N ASN A 316 -10.31 2.39 16.52
CA ASN A 316 -10.04 3.71 17.11
C ASN A 316 -9.47 4.72 16.09
N TYR A 317 -9.51 4.42 14.79
CA TYR A 317 -9.11 5.37 13.77
C TYR A 317 -9.98 6.62 13.75
N ARG A 318 -9.32 7.77 13.59
CA ARG A 318 -9.90 9.08 13.28
C ARG A 318 -9.37 9.52 11.93
N ILE A 319 -10.17 10.28 11.21
CA ILE A 319 -9.98 10.50 9.78
C ILE A 319 -9.80 11.97 9.49
N GLY A 320 -8.66 12.34 8.94
CA GLY A 320 -8.43 13.64 8.31
C GLY A 320 -8.57 13.51 6.79
N GLU A 321 -9.23 14.48 6.16
CA GLU A 321 -9.39 14.48 4.70
C GLU A 321 -8.99 15.83 4.11
N SER A 322 -8.31 15.78 2.97
CA SER A 322 -7.99 16.95 2.15
C SER A 322 -8.08 16.58 0.66
N MET A 323 -8.21 17.58 -0.23
CA MET A 323 -8.34 17.34 -1.66
C MET A 323 -7.20 18.00 -2.41
N ALA A 324 -6.38 17.20 -3.08
CA ALA A 324 -5.37 17.66 -4.04
C ALA A 324 -5.96 17.75 -5.44
N PHE A 325 -5.36 18.61 -6.28
CA PHE A 325 -5.75 18.79 -7.68
C PHE A 325 -4.57 18.52 -8.60
N VAL A 326 -4.70 17.48 -9.42
CA VAL A 326 -3.66 17.03 -10.34
C VAL A 326 -4.21 17.00 -11.75
N ASN A 327 -3.73 17.91 -12.62
CA ASN A 327 -4.19 18.01 -14.02
C ASN A 327 -5.71 18.02 -14.18
N GLY A 328 -6.42 18.72 -13.29
CA GLY A 328 -7.88 18.82 -13.30
C GLY A 328 -8.61 17.63 -12.67
N GLN A 329 -7.89 16.63 -12.21
CA GLN A 329 -8.44 15.52 -11.45
C GLN A 329 -8.33 15.76 -9.94
N GLN A 330 -9.30 15.28 -9.19
CA GLN A 330 -9.30 15.32 -7.74
C GLN A 330 -8.60 14.07 -7.18
N VAL A 331 -7.71 14.27 -6.22
CA VAL A 331 -7.06 13.20 -5.45
C VAL A 331 -7.40 13.37 -3.98
N LYS A 332 -8.13 12.44 -3.42
CA LYS A 332 -8.50 12.43 -2.00
C LYS A 332 -7.30 12.02 -1.15
N CYS A 333 -6.81 12.92 -0.31
CA CYS A 333 -5.74 12.67 0.64
C CYS A 333 -6.37 12.38 2.01
N VAL A 334 -6.12 11.18 2.54
CA VAL A 334 -6.72 10.69 3.79
C VAL A 334 -5.62 10.45 4.80
N ALA A 335 -5.79 10.95 6.02
CA ALA A 335 -4.96 10.61 7.16
C ALA A 335 -5.78 9.75 8.13
N LEU A 336 -5.25 8.59 8.47
CA LEU A 336 -5.83 7.69 9.48
C LEU A 336 -4.91 7.67 10.69
N VAL A 337 -5.49 7.90 11.86
CA VAL A 337 -4.70 7.95 13.10
C VAL A 337 -5.49 7.37 14.26
N GLN A 338 -4.81 6.67 15.18
CA GLN A 338 -5.43 6.29 16.44
C GLN A 338 -5.84 7.56 17.21
N GLU A 339 -7.01 7.55 17.87
CA GLU A 339 -7.54 8.74 18.57
C GLU A 339 -6.54 9.37 19.54
N GLY A 340 -5.76 8.54 20.25
CA GLY A 340 -4.74 9.02 21.19
C GLY A 340 -3.61 9.85 20.55
N HIS A 341 -3.45 9.77 19.23
CA HIS A 341 -2.44 10.51 18.45
C HIS A 341 -3.06 11.65 17.63
N ALA A 342 -4.39 11.75 17.59
CA ALA A 342 -5.12 12.63 16.68
C ALA A 342 -4.73 14.11 16.79
N ALA A 343 -4.45 14.61 18.00
CA ALA A 343 -4.04 16.00 18.23
C ALA A 343 -2.76 16.38 17.45
N PHE A 344 -1.90 15.44 17.20
CA PHE A 344 -0.60 15.63 16.54
C PHE A 344 -0.60 15.25 15.04
N TRP A 345 -1.75 14.79 14.53
CA TRP A 345 -1.95 14.41 13.12
C TRP A 345 -2.92 15.32 12.38
N GLN A 346 -3.35 16.43 12.99
CA GLN A 346 -4.34 17.35 12.42
C GLN A 346 -3.98 17.85 11.01
N ASN A 347 -2.69 17.97 10.72
CA ASN A 347 -2.18 18.52 9.45
C ASN A 347 -1.79 17.43 8.44
N ALA A 348 -1.87 16.14 8.77
CA ALA A 348 -1.31 15.08 7.94
C ALA A 348 -1.96 15.00 6.55
N ALA A 349 -3.30 15.08 6.44
CA ALA A 349 -4.00 15.08 5.16
C ALA A 349 -3.65 16.29 4.30
N ASP A 350 -3.55 17.49 4.88
CA ASP A 350 -3.16 18.72 4.17
C ASP A 350 -1.67 18.67 3.76
N TYR A 351 -0.82 18.06 4.55
CA TYR A 351 0.58 17.88 4.21
C TYR A 351 0.75 16.87 3.06
N THR A 352 0.03 15.75 3.11
CA THR A 352 -0.03 14.76 2.02
C THR A 352 -0.53 15.39 0.71
N LYS A 353 -1.56 16.23 0.77
CA LYS A 353 -2.01 17.02 -0.37
C LYS A 353 -0.87 17.82 -1.00
N LYS A 354 -0.08 18.53 -0.19
CA LYS A 354 1.06 19.31 -0.68
C LYS A 354 2.11 18.44 -1.37
N ILE A 355 2.37 17.24 -0.85
CA ILE A 355 3.29 16.27 -1.46
C ILE A 355 2.77 15.86 -2.84
N ILE A 356 1.51 15.42 -2.92
CA ILE A 356 0.86 14.99 -4.18
C ILE A 356 0.88 16.11 -5.23
N GLU A 357 0.51 17.33 -4.86
CA GLU A 357 0.51 18.47 -5.78
C GLU A 357 1.92 18.86 -6.23
N THR A 358 2.90 18.83 -5.31
CA THR A 358 4.30 19.16 -5.60
C THR A 358 4.91 18.15 -6.55
N PHE A 359 4.83 16.88 -6.24
CA PHE A 359 5.46 15.83 -7.06
C PHE A 359 4.74 15.64 -8.40
N SER A 360 3.41 15.81 -8.42
CA SER A 360 2.66 15.79 -9.68
C SER A 360 3.02 16.94 -10.62
N ARG A 361 3.34 18.10 -10.09
CA ARG A 361 3.80 19.27 -10.85
C ARG A 361 5.23 19.10 -11.36
N ASP A 362 6.13 18.60 -10.50
CA ASP A 362 7.56 18.65 -10.74
C ASP A 362 8.09 17.41 -11.48
N PHE A 363 7.39 16.28 -11.40
CA PHE A 363 7.80 15.01 -12.03
C PHE A 363 6.75 14.48 -13.00
N THR A 364 5.76 13.76 -12.51
CA THR A 364 4.66 13.24 -13.34
C THR A 364 3.38 13.20 -12.54
N PRO A 365 2.20 13.39 -13.16
CA PRO A 365 0.93 13.37 -12.46
C PRO A 365 0.71 12.08 -11.68
N TYR A 366 0.23 12.19 -10.44
CA TYR A 366 -0.29 11.08 -9.66
C TYR A 366 -1.48 10.44 -10.38
N ILE A 367 -1.50 9.11 -10.49
CA ILE A 367 -2.43 8.42 -11.40
C ILE A 367 -3.69 7.88 -10.73
N TRP A 368 -3.71 7.79 -9.40
CA TRP A 368 -4.86 7.26 -8.65
C TRP A 368 -5.69 8.38 -8.01
N PRO A 369 -6.97 8.13 -7.67
CA PRO A 369 -7.85 9.17 -7.13
C PRO A 369 -7.72 9.37 -5.62
N LYS A 370 -6.98 8.53 -4.91
CA LYS A 370 -6.76 8.67 -3.48
C LYS A 370 -5.34 8.29 -3.08
N ILE A 371 -4.92 8.80 -1.92
CA ILE A 371 -3.76 8.38 -1.16
C ILE A 371 -4.12 8.39 0.32
N ILE A 372 -3.71 7.38 1.05
CA ILE A 372 -3.89 7.24 2.48
C ILE A 372 -2.53 7.27 3.14
N VAL A 373 -2.39 8.05 4.20
CA VAL A 373 -1.28 7.99 5.15
C VAL A 373 -1.84 7.51 6.48
N ALA A 374 -1.34 6.41 7.01
CA ALA A 374 -1.89 5.77 8.20
C ALA A 374 -0.86 5.69 9.33
N ASP A 375 -1.28 6.07 10.56
CA ASP A 375 -0.49 5.86 11.77
C ASP A 375 -0.45 4.36 12.11
N ALA A 376 0.63 3.72 11.72
CA ALA A 376 0.86 2.27 11.79
C ALA A 376 2.16 1.92 12.54
N ARG A 377 2.83 2.93 13.11
CA ARG A 377 4.13 2.77 13.78
C ARG A 377 5.17 2.11 12.88
N ASP A 378 5.16 2.48 11.59
CA ASP A 378 6.00 1.90 10.54
C ASP A 378 6.52 2.97 9.57
N GLY A 379 7.14 2.53 8.47
CA GLY A 379 7.42 3.22 7.23
C GLY A 379 7.25 2.20 6.11
N MET A 380 6.17 2.34 5.30
CA MET A 380 5.83 1.44 4.21
C MET A 380 4.95 2.09 3.15
N GLU A 381 5.15 1.70 1.90
CA GLU A 381 4.77 2.41 0.68
C GLU A 381 3.82 1.65 -0.24
N TYR A 382 2.81 0.98 0.27
CA TYR A 382 1.87 0.26 -0.61
C TYR A 382 1.11 1.20 -1.55
N PRO A 383 0.78 0.78 -2.78
CA PRO A 383 0.06 1.62 -3.72
C PRO A 383 -1.22 2.22 -3.11
N MET A 384 -1.34 3.55 -3.11
CA MET A 384 -2.43 4.33 -2.51
C MET A 384 -2.57 4.22 -0.98
N LEU A 385 -1.67 3.54 -0.28
CA LEU A 385 -1.70 3.37 1.17
C LEU A 385 -0.27 3.34 1.70
N THR A 386 0.13 4.36 2.47
CA THR A 386 1.38 4.34 3.23
C THR A 386 1.11 4.07 4.70
N LEU A 387 2.02 3.34 5.33
CA LEU A 387 1.98 3.03 6.75
C LEU A 387 3.09 3.83 7.41
N ASP A 388 2.71 4.77 8.24
CA ASP A 388 3.60 5.80 8.76
C ASP A 388 3.68 5.76 10.29
N GLY A 389 4.38 6.72 10.88
CA GLY A 389 4.47 6.86 12.32
C GLY A 389 5.01 8.23 12.73
N GLY A 390 5.09 8.47 14.04
CA GLY A 390 5.57 9.74 14.56
C GLY A 390 4.49 10.79 14.73
N TYR A 391 4.84 12.08 14.69
CA TYR A 391 3.95 13.22 14.93
C TYR A 391 4.49 14.49 14.26
N ASP A 392 3.61 15.48 14.00
CA ASP A 392 4.01 16.75 13.38
C ASP A 392 4.96 17.56 14.32
N PRO A 393 6.08 18.09 13.84
CA PRO A 393 6.57 18.07 12.46
C PRO A 393 7.51 16.89 12.14
N SER A 394 7.83 16.03 13.09
CA SER A 394 8.85 14.98 12.93
C SER A 394 8.48 13.91 11.90
N TYR A 395 7.19 13.65 11.67
CA TYR A 395 6.74 12.68 10.68
C TYR A 395 6.88 13.17 9.22
N ARG A 396 7.10 14.48 8.98
CA ARG A 396 7.07 15.03 7.62
C ARG A 396 8.08 14.40 6.68
N ASP A 397 9.24 14.04 7.20
CA ASP A 397 10.25 13.25 6.49
C ASP A 397 9.66 11.96 5.95
N LEU A 398 9.11 11.18 6.87
CA LEU A 398 8.52 9.89 6.58
C LEU A 398 7.37 10.03 5.58
N LEU A 399 6.42 10.96 5.81
CA LEU A 399 5.31 11.17 4.87
C LEU A 399 5.77 11.56 3.47
N ILE A 400 6.83 12.39 3.33
CA ILE A 400 7.36 12.73 2.01
C ILE A 400 8.00 11.51 1.36
N HIS A 401 8.73 10.72 2.15
CA HIS A 401 9.41 9.52 1.70
C HIS A 401 8.39 8.46 1.25
N GLU A 402 7.51 8.02 2.12
CA GLU A 402 6.55 6.96 1.83
C GLU A 402 5.57 7.34 0.71
N VAL A 403 5.06 8.58 0.70
CA VAL A 403 4.24 9.06 -0.43
C VAL A 403 5.08 9.23 -1.69
N GLY A 404 6.36 9.53 -1.59
CA GLY A 404 7.31 9.62 -2.70
C GLY A 404 7.44 8.29 -3.47
N HIS A 405 7.39 7.18 -2.78
CA HIS A 405 7.37 5.84 -3.37
C HIS A 405 6.20 5.60 -4.32
N MET A 406 5.15 6.40 -4.30
CA MET A 406 4.10 6.31 -5.32
C MET A 406 4.63 6.58 -6.73
N TRP A 407 5.75 7.31 -6.89
CA TRP A 407 6.43 7.55 -8.15
C TRP A 407 7.45 6.46 -8.48
N TYR A 408 8.35 6.13 -7.54
CA TYR A 408 9.37 5.09 -7.71
C TYR A 408 9.05 3.91 -6.78
N PHE A 409 8.32 2.99 -7.22
CA PHE A 409 7.72 1.77 -6.72
C PHE A 409 6.28 1.67 -7.24
N GLY A 410 5.37 2.54 -6.80
CA GLY A 410 3.94 2.46 -7.13
C GLY A 410 3.65 2.57 -8.64
N MET A 411 4.12 3.64 -9.31
CA MET A 411 3.93 3.86 -10.75
C MET A 411 5.03 3.24 -11.60
N VAL A 412 6.26 3.28 -11.13
CA VAL A 412 7.44 2.73 -11.80
C VAL A 412 8.03 1.64 -10.94
N GLY A 413 7.50 0.42 -11.09
CA GLY A 413 8.00 -0.75 -10.39
C GLY A 413 9.35 -1.22 -10.95
N ASN A 414 10.15 -1.78 -10.10
CA ASN A 414 11.42 -2.43 -10.44
C ASN A 414 11.60 -3.71 -9.63
N ASN A 415 12.63 -4.48 -9.95
CA ASN A 415 13.00 -5.63 -9.14
C ASN A 415 13.76 -5.16 -7.89
N GLU A 416 13.07 -4.95 -6.81
CA GLU A 416 13.62 -4.45 -5.56
C GLU A 416 14.39 -5.49 -4.77
N THR A 417 14.13 -6.77 -5.00
CA THR A 417 14.95 -7.86 -4.46
C THR A 417 16.42 -7.65 -4.80
N TYR A 418 16.73 -7.13 -6.01
CA TYR A 418 18.10 -6.93 -6.48
C TYR A 418 18.49 -5.47 -6.69
N ARG A 419 17.54 -4.55 -6.71
CA ARG A 419 17.77 -3.14 -7.09
C ARG A 419 16.95 -2.15 -6.28
N ALA A 420 16.83 -2.40 -4.98
CA ALA A 420 16.15 -1.51 -4.04
C ALA A 420 16.65 -0.04 -4.12
N SER A 421 17.88 0.18 -4.58
CA SER A 421 18.42 1.51 -4.82
C SER A 421 17.69 2.32 -5.91
N LEU A 422 16.95 1.67 -6.82
CA LEU A 422 16.11 2.37 -7.81
C LEU A 422 14.81 2.89 -7.20
N ASP A 423 14.34 2.24 -6.18
CA ASP A 423 13.21 2.64 -5.37
C ASP A 423 13.64 3.62 -4.27
N GLU A 424 14.37 3.15 -3.29
CA GLU A 424 14.82 3.90 -2.11
C GLU A 424 15.71 5.10 -2.45
N GLY A 425 16.65 4.92 -3.39
CA GLY A 425 17.57 5.99 -3.76
C GLY A 425 16.88 7.15 -4.47
N PHE A 426 15.95 6.88 -5.39
CA PHE A 426 15.16 7.92 -6.03
C PHE A 426 14.17 8.55 -5.05
N THR A 427 13.59 7.77 -4.16
CA THR A 427 12.66 8.28 -3.15
C THR A 427 13.38 9.13 -2.11
N GLN A 428 14.63 8.82 -1.73
CA GLN A 428 15.45 9.72 -0.92
C GLN A 428 15.70 11.07 -1.63
N PHE A 429 15.92 11.05 -2.94
CA PHE A 429 16.00 12.30 -3.70
C PHE A 429 14.66 13.06 -3.66
N LEU A 430 13.52 12.36 -3.84
CA LEU A 430 12.20 12.98 -3.73
C LEU A 430 11.96 13.56 -2.33
N THR A 431 12.43 12.88 -1.29
CA THR A 431 12.31 13.35 0.11
C THR A 431 13.02 14.69 0.29
N ALA A 432 14.26 14.80 -0.16
CA ALA A 432 15.01 16.05 -0.12
C ALA A 432 14.36 17.15 -0.98
N TRP A 433 13.85 16.79 -2.17
CA TRP A 433 13.14 17.71 -3.06
C TRP A 433 11.83 18.20 -2.43
N GLY A 434 11.04 17.29 -1.86
CA GLY A 434 9.78 17.58 -1.19
C GLY A 434 9.94 18.54 -0.03
N TYR A 435 10.90 18.29 0.85
CA TYR A 435 11.22 19.21 1.94
C TYR A 435 11.52 20.62 1.44
N ARG A 436 12.44 20.73 0.48
CA ARG A 436 12.80 22.02 -0.09
C ARG A 436 11.60 22.73 -0.70
N SER A 437 10.76 22.01 -1.42
CA SER A 437 9.66 22.59 -2.19
C SER A 437 8.43 22.92 -1.33
N ILE A 438 8.19 22.17 -0.25
CA ILE A 438 7.00 22.30 0.59
C ILE A 438 7.28 23.16 1.83
N ASP A 439 8.39 22.87 2.54
CA ASP A 439 8.76 23.53 3.79
C ASP A 439 9.78 24.67 3.59
N GLY A 440 10.26 24.89 2.36
CA GLY A 440 11.21 25.94 2.02
C GLY A 440 12.64 25.64 2.47
N ASP A 441 13.47 26.70 2.45
CA ASP A 441 14.92 26.59 2.74
C ASP A 441 15.26 26.15 4.17
N TYR A 442 14.27 26.03 5.03
CA TYR A 442 14.43 25.58 6.41
C TYR A 442 15.22 24.29 6.55
N ARG A 443 15.02 23.35 5.61
CA ARG A 443 15.74 22.05 5.59
C ARG A 443 16.99 22.05 4.68
N VAL A 444 17.11 23.01 3.81
CA VAL A 444 18.34 23.19 3.00
C VAL A 444 19.52 23.65 3.87
N GLN A 445 19.30 24.08 5.10
CA GLN A 445 20.38 24.25 6.06
C GLN A 445 21.10 22.94 6.42
N PHE A 446 20.51 21.78 6.20
CA PHE A 446 21.17 20.48 6.37
C PHE A 446 22.43 20.31 5.52
N PRO A 447 22.46 20.66 4.23
CA PRO A 447 23.70 20.63 3.46
C PRO A 447 24.76 21.61 3.94
N GLU A 448 24.38 22.62 4.73
CA GLU A 448 25.30 23.59 5.33
C GLU A 448 25.79 23.16 6.71
N ASP A 449 25.07 22.22 7.37
CA ASP A 449 25.58 21.58 8.58
C ASP A 449 26.83 20.77 8.23
N ASN A 450 27.95 21.11 8.87
CA ASN A 450 29.22 20.45 8.64
C ASN A 450 29.20 18.95 8.95
N LYS A 451 28.31 18.48 9.84
CA LYS A 451 28.09 17.06 10.12
C LYS A 451 27.43 16.37 8.93
N TYR A 452 26.46 17.02 8.31
CA TYR A 452 25.77 16.48 7.16
C TYR A 452 26.66 16.49 5.92
N LYS A 453 27.38 17.60 5.66
CA LYS A 453 28.42 17.67 4.62
C LYS A 453 29.49 16.61 4.80
N ALA A 454 29.91 16.35 6.04
CA ALA A 454 30.88 15.31 6.36
C ALA A 454 30.31 13.89 6.10
N LYS A 455 29.04 13.66 6.42
CA LYS A 455 28.34 12.41 6.16
C LYS A 455 28.18 12.16 4.65
N TYR A 456 27.80 13.19 3.88
CA TYR A 456 27.66 13.07 2.40
C TYR A 456 28.98 13.17 1.62
N ARG A 457 30.06 13.61 2.23
CA ARG A 457 31.39 13.62 1.60
C ARG A 457 32.18 12.34 1.71
N LYS A 458 31.64 11.33 2.40
CA LYS A 458 32.15 9.98 2.40
C LYS A 458 31.25 9.10 1.53
N PRO A 459 31.42 9.14 0.17
CA PRO A 459 30.61 8.36 -0.75
C PRO A 459 30.56 6.88 -0.37
N ASP A 460 31.68 6.38 0.18
CA ASP A 460 31.84 4.99 0.58
C ASP A 460 30.97 4.60 1.79
N GLU A 461 30.67 5.54 2.71
CA GLU A 461 29.78 5.27 3.84
C GLU A 461 28.29 5.42 3.48
N ILE A 462 27.94 6.29 2.54
CA ILE A 462 26.54 6.51 2.13
C ILE A 462 26.09 5.46 1.12
N MET A 463 26.90 5.21 0.09
CA MET A 463 26.63 4.10 -0.83
C MET A 463 26.66 2.76 -0.11
N MET A 464 27.52 2.60 0.89
CA MET A 464 27.59 1.37 1.69
C MET A 464 26.52 1.29 2.79
N SER A 465 26.04 2.37 3.39
CA SER A 465 24.97 2.25 4.39
C SER A 465 23.58 2.13 3.77
N GLU A 466 23.24 2.87 2.75
CA GLU A 466 21.90 2.80 2.17
C GLU A 466 21.79 1.76 1.05
N VAL A 467 22.79 1.59 0.21
CA VAL A 467 22.88 0.45 -0.71
C VAL A 467 23.20 -0.84 0.04
N TYR A 468 23.91 -0.79 1.17
CA TYR A 468 24.21 -1.95 2.00
C TYR A 468 23.02 -2.31 2.91
N TYR A 469 22.25 -1.36 3.44
CA TYR A 469 20.95 -1.63 4.06
C TYR A 469 19.93 -2.13 3.04
N ALA A 470 19.92 -1.61 1.84
CA ALA A 470 19.11 -2.14 0.74
C ALA A 470 19.61 -3.50 0.21
N TYR A 471 20.85 -3.86 0.45
CA TYR A 471 21.44 -5.17 0.09
C TYR A 471 21.39 -6.20 1.22
N LEU A 472 21.37 -5.77 2.47
CA LEU A 472 21.36 -6.66 3.64
C LEU A 472 20.02 -6.70 4.37
N ASN A 473 19.08 -5.82 3.99
CA ASN A 473 17.72 -5.87 4.51
C ASN A 473 16.82 -6.48 3.41
#